data_c1c380a11d59bd2bcb51720a6f090a61
#
_entry.id   c1c380a11d59bd2bcb51720a6f090a61
#
_cell.length_a   1.000
_cell.length_b   1.000
_cell.length_c   1.000
_cell.angle_alpha   90.00
_cell.angle_beta   90.00
_cell.angle_gamma   90.00
#
_symmetry.space_group_name_H-M   'P 1'
#
loop_
_entity.id
_entity.type
_entity.pdbx_description
1 polymer ?
#
loop_
_entity_poly.entity_id
_entity_poly.type
_entity_poly.pdbx_seq_one_letter_code
_entity_poly.pdbx_strand_id
1 'polypeptide(L)'
;MYKRQDYDKAIAAVTGFAGWESVPELQQAKADFEAQKAQAVRWADPTTIPHVFFHTLIADTSRAFDGDPEQGGYNQFMATIKEFNAVLQSLYERGFVLVDIHDVAGPQQQADGSTKYVAGDIYLPAGKKPIVLSQDDVCYYEYMTDSDSDGKPDKGGDGFASRLLVKDGKLTCEYVDADGQTLYGSYDLVPLLDDFLDQHPDFSYRGARATIAVTGYQGAFGYRISNDYKEKLGDEAFAQACTDARAVADALRAEGYTIASHSYGHLTYGDISPERLASDAQKWNDQIAAVIGETDVLLYPFGSDISGVEAY
;
A
#
# COMPACT_ATOMS: atom_id res chain seq x y z
N MET A 1 -2.58 -1.48 -20.45
CA MET A 1 -2.60 0.00 -20.48
C MET A 1 -4.02 0.55 -20.67
N TYR A 2 -4.71 0.33 -21.81
CA TYR A 2 -6.04 0.89 -22.02
C TYR A 2 -7.10 0.39 -21.00
N LYS A 3 -7.02 -0.85 -20.54
CA LYS A 3 -7.92 -1.39 -19.51
C LYS A 3 -7.75 -0.69 -18.15
N ARG A 4 -6.60 -0.07 -17.91
CA ARG A 4 -6.31 0.75 -16.72
C ARG A 4 -6.57 2.24 -16.94
N GLN A 5 -7.35 2.62 -17.95
CA GLN A 5 -7.70 3.99 -18.36
C GLN A 5 -6.47 4.88 -18.64
N ASP A 6 -5.32 4.31 -18.92
CA ASP A 6 -4.11 5.02 -19.33
C ASP A 6 -4.07 5.16 -20.86
N TYR A 7 -5.02 5.92 -21.37
CA TYR A 7 -5.20 6.08 -22.81
C TYR A 7 -4.01 6.76 -23.48
N ASP A 8 -3.35 7.69 -22.79
CA ASP A 8 -2.18 8.39 -23.33
C ASP A 8 -1.01 7.45 -23.54
N LYS A 9 -0.70 6.58 -22.55
CA LYS A 9 0.31 5.54 -22.72
C LYS A 9 -0.09 4.51 -23.77
N ALA A 10 -1.37 4.16 -23.86
CA ALA A 10 -1.86 3.22 -24.86
C ALA A 10 -1.70 3.79 -26.30
N ILE A 11 -2.06 5.06 -26.51
CA ILE A 11 -1.86 5.77 -27.77
C ILE A 11 -0.38 5.88 -28.10
N ALA A 12 0.46 6.30 -27.12
CA ALA A 12 1.91 6.40 -27.29
C ALA A 12 2.56 5.05 -27.65
N ALA A 13 2.11 3.94 -27.05
CA ALA A 13 2.59 2.61 -27.39
C ALA A 13 2.28 2.22 -28.83
N VAL A 14 1.08 2.54 -29.32
CA VAL A 14 0.70 2.31 -30.73
C VAL A 14 1.54 3.17 -31.66
N THR A 15 1.59 4.48 -31.42
CA THR A 15 2.27 5.44 -32.30
C THR A 15 3.80 5.35 -32.24
N GLY A 16 4.36 4.77 -31.18
CA GLY A 16 5.78 4.46 -31.07
C GLY A 16 6.24 3.23 -31.86
N PHE A 17 5.31 2.44 -32.41
CA PHE A 17 5.65 1.32 -33.28
C PHE A 17 5.93 1.85 -34.71
N ALA A 18 7.15 1.61 -35.22
CA ALA A 18 7.52 2.09 -36.55
C ALA A 18 6.63 1.47 -37.63
N GLY A 19 5.99 2.32 -38.46
CA GLY A 19 5.07 1.89 -39.52
C GLY A 19 3.64 1.58 -39.08
N TRP A 20 3.26 1.98 -37.86
CA TRP A 20 1.89 1.78 -37.33
C TRP A 20 0.82 2.34 -38.26
N GLU A 21 1.11 3.41 -39.02
CA GLU A 21 0.22 4.03 -40.00
C GLU A 21 -0.13 3.10 -41.19
N SER A 22 0.63 2.01 -41.38
CA SER A 22 0.41 1.03 -42.42
C SER A 22 -0.24 -0.24 -41.91
N VAL A 23 -0.56 -0.33 -40.61
CA VAL A 23 -1.18 -1.50 -39.96
C VAL A 23 -2.60 -1.16 -39.53
N PRO A 24 -3.64 -1.65 -40.26
CA PRO A 24 -5.05 -1.29 -40.00
C PRO A 24 -5.47 -1.52 -38.54
N GLU A 25 -5.02 -2.61 -37.92
CA GLU A 25 -5.34 -2.98 -36.55
C GLU A 25 -4.77 -1.94 -35.52
N LEU A 26 -3.57 -1.41 -35.77
CA LEU A 26 -2.98 -0.38 -34.93
C LEU A 26 -3.66 0.99 -35.13
N GLN A 27 -4.04 1.33 -36.35
CA GLN A 27 -4.84 2.52 -36.64
C GLN A 27 -6.19 2.47 -35.91
N GLN A 28 -6.87 1.31 -35.98
CA GLN A 28 -8.15 1.12 -35.29
C GLN A 28 -7.98 1.18 -33.78
N ALA A 29 -6.97 0.52 -33.22
CA ALA A 29 -6.67 0.58 -31.78
C ALA A 29 -6.42 2.01 -31.29
N LYS A 30 -5.67 2.83 -32.05
CA LYS A 30 -5.46 4.25 -31.73
C LYS A 30 -6.79 5.00 -31.74
N ALA A 31 -7.60 4.84 -32.77
CA ALA A 31 -8.90 5.51 -32.87
C ALA A 31 -9.84 5.11 -31.71
N ASP A 32 -9.85 3.85 -31.32
CA ASP A 32 -10.64 3.37 -30.19
C ASP A 32 -10.18 3.98 -28.88
N PHE A 33 -8.86 4.10 -28.63
CA PHE A 33 -8.32 4.73 -27.41
C PHE A 33 -8.61 6.23 -27.37
N GLU A 34 -8.51 6.92 -28.50
CA GLU A 34 -8.88 8.34 -28.61
C GLU A 34 -10.38 8.55 -28.34
N ALA A 35 -11.24 7.68 -28.87
CA ALA A 35 -12.68 7.72 -28.63
C ALA A 35 -13.02 7.49 -27.15
N GLN A 36 -12.39 6.48 -26.51
CA GLN A 36 -12.58 6.20 -25.07
C GLN A 36 -12.09 7.35 -24.21
N LYS A 37 -10.91 7.93 -24.53
CA LYS A 37 -10.38 9.10 -23.83
C LYS A 37 -11.34 10.30 -23.94
N ALA A 38 -11.91 10.54 -25.11
CA ALA A 38 -12.87 11.64 -25.33
C ALA A 38 -14.19 11.46 -24.58
N GLN A 39 -14.56 10.20 -24.23
CA GLN A 39 -15.75 9.88 -23.43
C GLN A 39 -15.49 9.84 -21.93
N ALA A 40 -14.23 9.93 -21.49
CA ALA A 40 -13.90 9.92 -20.08
C ALA A 40 -14.44 11.20 -19.39
N VAL A 41 -15.01 11.00 -18.21
CA VAL A 41 -15.63 12.06 -17.40
C VAL A 41 -14.68 12.45 -16.30
N ARG A 42 -14.39 13.76 -16.19
CA ARG A 42 -13.59 14.30 -15.09
C ARG A 42 -14.34 14.17 -13.78
N TRP A 43 -13.68 13.64 -12.76
CA TRP A 43 -14.21 13.66 -11.39
C TRP A 43 -14.12 15.08 -10.84
N ALA A 44 -15.28 15.69 -10.59
CA ALA A 44 -15.36 17.13 -10.35
C ALA A 44 -14.89 17.56 -8.96
N ASP A 45 -15.10 16.70 -7.95
CA ASP A 45 -14.83 17.02 -6.55
C ASP A 45 -14.00 15.91 -5.87
N PRO A 46 -12.68 16.08 -5.73
CA PRO A 46 -11.80 15.09 -5.12
C PRO A 46 -12.11 14.86 -3.63
N THR A 47 -12.78 15.79 -2.94
CA THR A 47 -13.15 15.62 -1.52
C THR A 47 -14.23 14.56 -1.31
N THR A 48 -14.90 14.13 -2.37
CA THR A 48 -15.91 13.06 -2.37
C THR A 48 -15.34 11.67 -2.64
N ILE A 49 -14.03 11.56 -2.87
CA ILE A 49 -13.37 10.28 -3.11
C ILE A 49 -13.24 9.53 -1.78
N PRO A 50 -13.87 8.37 -1.62
CA PRO A 50 -13.73 7.61 -0.39
C PRO A 50 -12.33 7.02 -0.26
N HIS A 51 -11.84 6.95 0.98
CA HIS A 51 -10.66 6.20 1.37
C HIS A 51 -11.12 5.03 2.26
N VAL A 52 -10.69 3.82 1.93
CA VAL A 52 -10.91 2.61 2.73
C VAL A 52 -9.55 2.05 3.11
N PHE A 53 -9.38 1.73 4.38
CA PHE A 53 -8.15 1.18 4.90
C PHE A 53 -8.35 -0.20 5.53
N PHE A 54 -7.28 -0.96 5.57
CA PHE A 54 -7.18 -2.26 6.25
C PHE A 54 -5.91 -2.29 7.09
N HIS A 55 -5.86 -3.15 8.07
CA HIS A 55 -4.62 -3.60 8.71
C HIS A 55 -4.17 -4.92 8.09
N THR A 56 -3.13 -5.56 8.63
CA THR A 56 -2.72 -6.92 8.24
C THR A 56 -3.91 -7.88 8.32
N LEU A 57 -4.11 -8.68 7.29
CA LEU A 57 -5.29 -9.53 7.16
C LEU A 57 -5.13 -10.84 7.93
N ILE A 58 -6.21 -11.30 8.56
CA ILE A 58 -6.28 -12.61 9.21
C ILE A 58 -6.31 -13.69 8.14
N ALA A 59 -5.24 -14.50 8.07
CA ALA A 59 -5.14 -15.64 7.14
C ALA A 59 -5.77 -16.90 7.75
N ASP A 60 -5.64 -17.11 9.07
CA ASP A 60 -6.23 -18.25 9.79
C ASP A 60 -7.06 -17.76 10.97
N THR A 61 -8.37 -17.81 10.80
CA THR A 61 -9.33 -17.36 11.82
C THR A 61 -9.38 -18.27 13.05
N SER A 62 -8.94 -19.51 12.94
CA SER A 62 -8.93 -20.44 14.08
C SER A 62 -7.81 -20.13 15.07
N ARG A 63 -6.75 -19.45 14.60
CA ARG A 63 -5.62 -18.99 15.42
C ARG A 63 -5.85 -17.59 15.94
N ALA A 64 -6.41 -16.69 15.11
CA ALA A 64 -6.72 -15.32 15.50
C ALA A 64 -7.87 -15.21 16.52
N PHE A 65 -8.72 -16.23 16.61
CA PHE A 65 -9.90 -16.27 17.49
C PHE A 65 -9.90 -17.50 18.38
N ASP A 66 -8.79 -17.81 19.01
CA ASP A 66 -8.60 -18.99 19.85
C ASP A 66 -8.93 -18.79 21.34
N GLY A 67 -9.24 -17.57 21.74
CA GLY A 67 -9.65 -17.20 23.10
C GLY A 67 -8.56 -16.49 23.90
N ASP A 68 -7.45 -16.14 23.28
CA ASP A 68 -6.39 -15.34 23.87
C ASP A 68 -6.78 -13.87 24.10
N PRO A 69 -5.97 -13.04 24.79
CA PRO A 69 -6.27 -11.63 25.03
C PRO A 69 -6.32 -10.79 23.74
N GLU A 70 -5.57 -11.14 22.71
CA GLU A 70 -5.38 -10.39 21.47
C GLU A 70 -6.59 -10.48 20.56
N GLN A 71 -7.39 -11.58 20.63
CA GLN A 71 -8.54 -11.79 19.75
C GLN A 71 -9.56 -10.64 19.78
N GLY A 72 -9.69 -9.94 20.92
CA GLY A 72 -10.60 -8.79 21.05
C GLY A 72 -10.20 -7.64 20.14
N GLY A 73 -8.91 -7.36 20.04
CA GLY A 73 -8.33 -6.37 19.13
C GLY A 73 -8.46 -6.80 17.66
N TYR A 74 -8.16 -8.06 17.37
CA TYR A 74 -8.29 -8.61 16.01
C TYR A 74 -9.74 -8.53 15.50
N ASN A 75 -10.71 -8.90 16.33
CA ASN A 75 -12.12 -8.80 15.97
C ASN A 75 -12.60 -7.36 15.74
N GLN A 76 -11.96 -6.37 16.39
CA GLN A 76 -12.33 -4.97 16.27
C GLN A 76 -11.68 -4.27 15.08
N PHE A 77 -10.43 -4.60 14.76
CA PHE A 77 -9.61 -3.81 13.84
C PHE A 77 -9.15 -4.55 12.60
N MET A 78 -9.14 -5.90 12.61
CA MET A 78 -8.59 -6.69 11.51
C MET A 78 -9.70 -7.31 10.66
N ALA A 79 -9.50 -7.34 9.35
CA ALA A 79 -10.34 -8.08 8.43
C ALA A 79 -9.72 -9.43 8.09
N THR A 80 -10.54 -10.42 7.80
CA THR A 80 -10.09 -11.70 7.25
C THR A 80 -9.79 -11.57 5.75
N ILE A 81 -8.97 -12.45 5.21
CA ILE A 81 -8.75 -12.57 3.76
C ILE A 81 -10.09 -12.74 3.01
N LYS A 82 -11.03 -13.50 3.60
CA LYS A 82 -12.35 -13.71 2.99
C LYS A 82 -13.15 -12.41 2.91
N GLU A 83 -13.14 -11.60 3.94
CA GLU A 83 -13.82 -10.30 3.96
C GLU A 83 -13.16 -9.33 3.00
N PHE A 84 -11.83 -9.24 2.99
CA PHE A 84 -11.09 -8.41 2.04
C PHE A 84 -11.45 -8.73 0.59
N ASN A 85 -11.43 -10.00 0.20
CA ASN A 85 -11.82 -10.42 -1.14
C ASN A 85 -13.28 -10.06 -1.48
N ALA A 86 -14.19 -10.21 -0.51
CA ALA A 86 -15.59 -9.82 -0.69
C ALA A 86 -15.75 -8.29 -0.85
N VAL A 87 -14.95 -7.49 -0.14
CA VAL A 87 -14.92 -6.03 -0.28
C VAL A 87 -14.40 -5.64 -1.67
N LEU A 88 -13.28 -6.21 -2.14
CA LEU A 88 -12.75 -5.93 -3.48
C LEU A 88 -13.79 -6.24 -4.56
N GLN A 89 -14.42 -7.41 -4.49
CA GLN A 89 -15.47 -7.82 -5.43
C GLN A 89 -16.66 -6.84 -5.39
N SER A 90 -17.12 -6.46 -4.20
CA SER A 90 -18.22 -5.51 -4.03
C SER A 90 -17.89 -4.12 -4.58
N LEU A 91 -16.67 -3.62 -4.36
CA LEU A 91 -16.22 -2.34 -4.90
C LEU A 91 -16.20 -2.36 -6.43
N TYR A 92 -15.66 -3.42 -7.02
CA TYR A 92 -15.61 -3.60 -8.47
C TYR A 92 -17.01 -3.63 -9.09
N GLU A 93 -17.94 -4.43 -8.55
CA GLU A 93 -19.32 -4.55 -9.02
C GLU A 93 -20.10 -3.24 -8.89
N ARG A 94 -19.80 -2.42 -7.89
CA ARG A 94 -20.38 -1.09 -7.69
C ARG A 94 -19.76 0.00 -8.57
N GLY A 95 -18.80 -0.37 -9.43
CA GLY A 95 -18.15 0.50 -10.40
C GLY A 95 -17.07 1.40 -9.80
N PHE A 96 -16.50 1.05 -8.65
CA PHE A 96 -15.32 1.74 -8.15
C PHE A 96 -14.09 1.37 -8.98
N VAL A 97 -13.11 2.28 -8.98
CA VAL A 97 -11.80 2.14 -9.64
C VAL A 97 -10.75 2.69 -8.69
N LEU A 98 -9.70 1.92 -8.43
CA LEU A 98 -8.59 2.36 -7.61
C LEU A 98 -7.86 3.52 -8.28
N VAL A 99 -7.62 4.58 -7.50
CA VAL A 99 -6.77 5.71 -7.88
C VAL A 99 -5.63 5.84 -6.86
N ASP A 100 -4.47 6.29 -7.29
CA ASP A 100 -3.38 6.62 -6.38
C ASP A 100 -3.70 7.90 -5.60
N ILE A 101 -3.17 8.04 -4.38
CA ILE A 101 -3.38 9.22 -3.56
C ILE A 101 -2.85 10.49 -4.25
N HIS A 102 -1.78 10.37 -5.06
CA HIS A 102 -1.24 11.49 -5.84
C HIS A 102 -2.10 11.85 -7.06
N ASP A 103 -2.99 10.95 -7.53
CA ASP A 103 -4.03 11.32 -8.50
C ASP A 103 -5.13 12.16 -7.85
N VAL A 104 -5.35 12.02 -6.53
CA VAL A 104 -6.34 12.82 -5.76
C VAL A 104 -5.80 14.22 -5.48
N ALA A 105 -4.56 14.31 -4.98
CA ALA A 105 -3.87 15.57 -4.74
C ALA A 105 -2.36 15.39 -4.91
N GLY A 106 -1.72 16.33 -5.58
CA GLY A 106 -0.28 16.27 -5.84
C GLY A 106 0.42 17.60 -5.63
N PRO A 107 1.75 17.59 -5.47
CA PRO A 107 2.54 18.80 -5.30
C PRO A 107 2.64 19.61 -6.59
N GLN A 108 2.42 20.91 -6.49
CA GLN A 108 2.61 21.86 -7.58
C GLN A 108 3.60 22.95 -7.15
N GLN A 109 4.70 23.08 -7.89
CA GLN A 109 5.66 24.16 -7.67
C GLN A 109 5.05 25.52 -8.06
N GLN A 110 5.15 26.49 -7.16
CA GLN A 110 4.68 27.85 -7.38
C GLN A 110 5.83 28.72 -7.91
N ALA A 111 5.47 29.86 -8.49
CA ALA A 111 6.46 30.82 -9.06
C ALA A 111 7.41 31.42 -8.01
N ASP A 112 7.00 31.43 -6.74
CA ASP A 112 7.82 31.91 -5.61
C ASP A 112 8.75 30.81 -5.02
N GLY A 113 8.77 29.62 -5.62
CA GLY A 113 9.56 28.47 -5.16
C GLY A 113 8.90 27.63 -4.08
N SER A 114 7.70 28.00 -3.59
CA SER A 114 6.95 27.19 -2.65
C SER A 114 6.28 25.99 -3.35
N THR A 115 5.95 24.96 -2.57
CA THR A 115 5.16 23.83 -3.04
C THR A 115 3.75 23.91 -2.46
N LYS A 116 2.74 23.82 -3.33
CA LYS A 116 1.33 23.73 -2.93
C LYS A 116 0.75 22.41 -3.41
N TYR A 117 0.03 21.71 -2.55
CA TYR A 117 -0.75 20.55 -2.98
C TYR A 117 -2.05 21.04 -3.64
N VAL A 118 -2.33 20.51 -4.82
CA VAL A 118 -3.51 20.83 -5.60
C VAL A 118 -4.27 19.57 -5.97
N ALA A 119 -5.57 19.70 -6.16
CA ALA A 119 -6.42 18.62 -6.63
C ALA A 119 -5.92 18.07 -7.97
N GLY A 120 -5.88 16.77 -8.11
CA GLY A 120 -5.53 16.09 -9.36
C GLY A 120 -6.68 16.06 -10.36
N ASP A 121 -6.37 15.60 -11.56
CA ASP A 121 -7.33 15.47 -12.66
C ASP A 121 -7.57 13.97 -12.96
N ILE A 122 -8.59 13.40 -12.33
CA ILE A 122 -9.01 12.01 -12.53
C ILE A 122 -10.09 11.98 -13.61
N TYR A 123 -9.86 11.20 -14.66
CA TYR A 123 -10.80 10.98 -15.77
C TYR A 123 -11.17 9.51 -15.87
N LEU A 124 -12.41 9.16 -15.59
CA LEU A 124 -12.90 7.78 -15.58
C LEU A 124 -13.98 7.57 -16.65
N PRO A 125 -14.20 6.33 -17.11
CA PRO A 125 -15.36 6.00 -17.90
C PRO A 125 -16.67 6.42 -17.21
N ALA A 126 -17.68 6.80 -17.99
CA ALA A 126 -18.97 7.19 -17.44
C ALA A 126 -19.54 6.13 -16.48
N GLY A 127 -19.99 6.55 -15.31
CA GLY A 127 -20.54 5.69 -14.26
C GLY A 127 -19.50 5.02 -13.33
N LYS A 128 -18.21 5.13 -13.63
CA LYS A 128 -17.14 4.69 -12.70
C LYS A 128 -16.85 5.76 -11.64
N LYS A 129 -16.39 5.33 -10.47
CA LYS A 129 -16.14 6.16 -9.28
C LYS A 129 -14.74 5.90 -8.74
N PRO A 130 -13.94 6.93 -8.41
CA PRO A 130 -12.62 6.72 -7.82
C PRO A 130 -12.73 6.27 -6.35
N ILE A 131 -11.75 5.49 -5.90
CA ILE A 131 -11.54 5.10 -4.51
C ILE A 131 -10.05 4.98 -4.22
N VAL A 132 -9.63 5.42 -3.04
CA VAL A 132 -8.29 5.17 -2.50
C VAL A 132 -8.35 4.00 -1.54
N LEU A 133 -7.35 3.13 -1.61
CA LEU A 133 -7.18 1.98 -0.71
C LEU A 133 -5.85 2.11 0.01
N SER A 134 -5.80 1.81 1.31
CA SER A 134 -4.54 1.69 2.05
C SER A 134 -4.51 0.45 2.95
N GLN A 135 -3.30 0.10 3.36
CA GLN A 135 -3.05 -0.84 4.44
C GLN A 135 -2.15 -0.17 5.46
N ASP A 136 -2.61 -0.14 6.70
CA ASP A 136 -1.92 0.46 7.83
C ASP A 136 -1.11 -0.61 8.58
N ASP A 137 -0.08 -0.17 9.31
CA ASP A 137 0.76 -1.02 10.15
C ASP A 137 1.50 -2.15 9.42
N VAL A 138 1.95 -1.92 8.17
CA VAL A 138 2.62 -2.97 7.39
C VAL A 138 4.07 -3.15 7.84
N CYS A 139 4.23 -3.48 9.11
CA CYS A 139 5.48 -3.91 9.72
C CYS A 139 5.43 -5.38 10.19
N TYR A 140 4.26 -6.01 10.19
CA TYR A 140 4.06 -7.39 10.66
C TYR A 140 4.64 -7.58 12.06
N TYR A 141 3.90 -7.14 13.06
CA TYR A 141 4.34 -7.10 14.46
C TYR A 141 4.70 -8.49 14.99
N GLU A 142 5.75 -8.53 15.83
CA GLU A 142 6.24 -9.78 16.43
C GLU A 142 5.13 -10.50 17.20
N TYR A 143 4.33 -9.78 17.99
CA TYR A 143 3.26 -10.37 18.81
C TYR A 143 2.20 -11.14 17.99
N MET A 144 2.06 -10.85 16.68
CA MET A 144 1.11 -11.51 15.78
C MET A 144 1.67 -12.82 15.19
N THR A 145 2.97 -13.03 15.22
CA THR A 145 3.62 -14.07 14.43
C THR A 145 4.60 -14.94 15.23
N ASP A 146 4.97 -14.53 16.44
CA ASP A 146 6.02 -15.12 17.27
C ASP A 146 5.52 -15.29 18.70
N SER A 147 5.16 -16.54 19.07
CA SER A 147 4.53 -16.84 20.37
C SER A 147 5.51 -16.86 21.54
N ASP A 148 6.80 -17.04 21.28
CA ASP A 148 7.84 -17.15 22.33
C ASP A 148 8.79 -15.95 22.37
N SER A 149 8.58 -14.98 21.49
CA SER A 149 9.33 -13.73 21.39
C SER A 149 10.83 -13.92 21.07
N ASP A 150 11.18 -14.98 20.34
CA ASP A 150 12.56 -15.24 19.89
C ASP A 150 12.92 -14.44 18.61
N GLY A 151 11.96 -13.70 18.07
CA GLY A 151 12.08 -12.87 16.87
C GLY A 151 11.88 -13.64 15.57
N LYS A 152 11.36 -14.87 15.63
CA LYS A 152 11.08 -15.69 14.46
C LYS A 152 9.62 -16.15 14.46
N PRO A 153 8.95 -16.04 13.31
CA PRO A 153 7.59 -16.55 13.17
C PRO A 153 7.51 -18.04 13.46
N ASP A 154 6.52 -18.45 14.21
CA ASP A 154 6.32 -19.83 14.61
C ASP A 154 4.86 -20.30 14.50
N LYS A 155 4.62 -21.58 14.86
CA LYS A 155 3.29 -22.18 14.85
C LYS A 155 2.35 -21.63 15.93
N GLY A 156 2.86 -20.89 16.90
CA GLY A 156 2.09 -20.27 17.96
C GLY A 156 1.62 -18.86 17.62
N GLY A 157 2.04 -18.29 16.50
CA GLY A 157 1.53 -16.98 16.06
C GLY A 157 0.05 -17.02 15.66
N ASP A 158 -0.60 -15.88 15.60
CA ASP A 158 -2.06 -15.71 15.59
C ASP A 158 -2.71 -15.78 14.20
N GLY A 159 -2.04 -16.46 13.26
CA GLY A 159 -2.63 -16.69 11.93
C GLY A 159 -2.51 -15.56 10.95
N PHE A 160 -1.49 -14.70 11.09
CA PHE A 160 -1.14 -13.63 10.16
C PHE A 160 0.09 -13.98 9.31
N ALA A 161 0.24 -13.30 8.17
CA ALA A 161 1.50 -13.31 7.43
C ALA A 161 2.63 -12.75 8.32
N SER A 162 3.86 -13.24 8.12
CA SER A 162 5.03 -12.81 8.90
C SER A 162 5.83 -11.71 8.20
N ARG A 163 5.78 -11.69 6.88
CA ARG A 163 6.46 -10.66 6.06
C ARG A 163 5.96 -10.65 4.63
N LEU A 164 6.17 -9.53 3.98
CA LEU A 164 6.10 -9.39 2.54
C LEU A 164 7.51 -9.58 1.96
N LEU A 165 7.65 -10.30 0.86
CA LEU A 165 8.94 -10.57 0.20
C LEU A 165 8.79 -10.63 -1.31
N VAL A 166 9.92 -10.53 -2.01
CA VAL A 166 10.00 -10.78 -3.45
C VAL A 166 10.48 -12.21 -3.68
N LYS A 167 9.65 -13.02 -4.33
CA LYS A 167 9.98 -14.40 -4.69
C LYS A 167 9.66 -14.63 -6.17
N ASP A 168 10.61 -15.16 -6.90
CA ASP A 168 10.48 -15.40 -8.35
C ASP A 168 10.01 -14.15 -9.15
N GLY A 169 10.47 -12.97 -8.69
CA GLY A 169 10.13 -11.67 -9.28
C GLY A 169 8.73 -11.15 -8.97
N LYS A 170 8.03 -11.73 -8.00
CA LYS A 170 6.69 -11.31 -7.56
C LYS A 170 6.67 -10.99 -6.08
N LEU A 171 5.84 -10.02 -5.70
CA LEU A 171 5.48 -9.77 -4.31
C LEU A 171 4.63 -10.92 -3.78
N THR A 172 5.00 -11.47 -2.64
CA THR A 172 4.30 -12.58 -1.97
C THR A 172 4.47 -12.47 -0.47
N CYS A 173 3.64 -13.16 0.31
CA CYS A 173 3.78 -13.22 1.76
C CYS A 173 4.42 -14.55 2.19
N GLU A 174 5.19 -14.48 3.28
CA GLU A 174 5.56 -15.63 4.10
C GLU A 174 4.51 -15.83 5.19
N TYR A 175 4.14 -17.05 5.45
CA TYR A 175 3.19 -17.44 6.48
C TYR A 175 3.64 -18.75 7.14
N VAL A 176 3.61 -18.81 8.46
CA VAL A 176 3.87 -20.05 9.20
C VAL A 176 2.54 -20.64 9.66
N ASP A 177 2.22 -21.85 9.20
CA ASP A 177 0.96 -22.51 9.52
C ASP A 177 0.94 -23.14 10.92
N ALA A 178 -0.19 -23.75 11.29
CA ALA A 178 -0.39 -24.40 12.59
C ALA A 178 0.51 -25.65 12.80
N ASP A 179 1.08 -26.21 11.74
CA ASP A 179 2.03 -27.32 11.80
C ASP A 179 3.49 -26.83 11.88
N GLY A 180 3.71 -25.51 11.81
CA GLY A 180 5.03 -24.86 11.79
C GLY A 180 5.71 -24.90 10.43
N GLN A 181 4.94 -25.13 9.35
CA GLN A 181 5.48 -25.10 7.99
C GLN A 181 5.47 -23.66 7.45
N THR A 182 6.60 -23.26 6.87
CA THR A 182 6.68 -21.97 6.16
C THR A 182 6.09 -22.11 4.77
N LEU A 183 5.05 -21.34 4.51
CA LEU A 183 4.33 -21.27 3.24
C LEU A 183 4.54 -19.90 2.60
N TYR A 184 4.41 -19.84 1.26
CA TYR A 184 4.51 -18.60 0.50
C TYR A 184 3.27 -18.46 -0.39
N GLY A 185 2.64 -17.27 -0.39
CA GLY A 185 1.42 -17.05 -1.17
C GLY A 185 0.72 -15.74 -0.84
N SER A 186 -0.56 -15.68 -1.22
CA SER A 186 -1.40 -14.51 -1.05
C SER A 186 -2.06 -14.50 0.34
N TYR A 187 -1.25 -14.25 1.37
CA TYR A 187 -1.69 -14.26 2.76
C TYR A 187 -1.94 -12.86 3.35
N ASP A 188 -1.80 -11.79 2.54
CA ASP A 188 -2.13 -10.43 2.96
C ASP A 188 -2.51 -9.56 1.74
N LEU A 189 -2.88 -8.29 1.98
CA LEU A 189 -3.47 -7.36 1.03
C LEU A 189 -2.70 -7.27 -0.29
N VAL A 190 -1.37 -7.11 -0.27
CA VAL A 190 -0.58 -6.84 -1.48
C VAL A 190 -0.73 -7.95 -2.52
N PRO A 191 -0.37 -9.22 -2.27
CA PRO A 191 -0.50 -10.25 -3.29
C PRO A 191 -1.98 -10.57 -3.62
N LEU A 192 -2.91 -10.41 -2.67
CA LEU A 192 -4.35 -10.60 -2.95
C LEU A 192 -4.90 -9.53 -3.89
N LEU A 193 -4.48 -8.27 -3.72
CA LEU A 193 -4.86 -7.19 -4.61
C LEU A 193 -4.27 -7.39 -6.01
N ASP A 194 -3.02 -7.84 -6.10
CA ASP A 194 -2.40 -8.14 -7.39
C ASP A 194 -3.11 -9.27 -8.11
N ASP A 195 -3.45 -10.36 -7.43
CA ASP A 195 -4.24 -11.47 -7.97
C ASP A 195 -5.62 -11.00 -8.47
N PHE A 196 -6.26 -10.08 -7.75
CA PHE A 196 -7.53 -9.49 -8.15
C PHE A 196 -7.39 -8.60 -9.40
N LEU A 197 -6.35 -7.77 -9.45
CA LEU A 197 -6.09 -6.86 -10.56
C LEU A 197 -5.61 -7.57 -11.83
N ASP A 198 -4.99 -8.73 -11.71
CA ASP A 198 -4.68 -9.58 -12.85
C ASP A 198 -5.97 -10.08 -13.55
N GLN A 199 -7.03 -10.33 -12.77
CA GLN A 199 -8.34 -10.73 -13.29
C GLN A 199 -9.19 -9.51 -13.70
N HIS A 200 -9.05 -8.37 -13.02
CA HIS A 200 -9.82 -7.15 -13.20
C HIS A 200 -8.93 -5.92 -13.44
N PRO A 201 -8.16 -5.87 -14.54
CA PRO A 201 -7.20 -4.79 -14.79
C PRO A 201 -7.87 -3.41 -14.96
N ASP A 202 -9.17 -3.36 -15.21
CA ASP A 202 -9.98 -2.14 -15.29
C ASP A 202 -10.41 -1.60 -13.91
N PHE A 203 -10.11 -2.33 -12.84
CA PHE A 203 -10.28 -1.83 -11.46
C PHE A 203 -9.16 -0.88 -11.02
N SER A 204 -8.11 -0.68 -11.82
CA SER A 204 -6.94 0.14 -11.51
C SER A 204 -6.79 1.28 -12.52
N TYR A 205 -6.91 2.53 -12.07
CA TYR A 205 -6.64 3.73 -12.85
C TYR A 205 -5.14 3.89 -13.05
N ARG A 206 -4.70 3.93 -14.31
CA ARG A 206 -3.28 4.13 -14.69
C ARG A 206 -2.27 3.18 -14.03
N GLY A 207 -2.73 2.10 -13.45
CA GLY A 207 -1.88 1.15 -12.72
C GLY A 207 -1.81 1.39 -11.22
N ALA A 208 -2.63 2.29 -10.68
CA ALA A 208 -2.73 2.55 -9.26
C ALA A 208 -2.96 1.25 -8.44
N ARG A 209 -2.36 1.21 -7.28
CA ARG A 209 -2.48 0.19 -6.26
C ARG A 209 -2.93 0.83 -4.94
N ALA A 210 -2.76 0.09 -3.83
CA ALA A 210 -2.97 0.62 -2.50
C ALA A 210 -1.79 1.47 -2.01
N THR A 211 -2.04 2.30 -1.00
CA THR A 211 -1.02 2.94 -0.18
C THR A 211 -0.63 2.01 0.97
N ILE A 212 0.66 1.73 1.13
CA ILE A 212 1.22 0.83 2.15
C ILE A 212 1.87 1.68 3.23
N ALA A 213 1.21 1.80 4.38
CA ALA A 213 1.66 2.65 5.48
C ALA A 213 2.49 1.85 6.50
N VAL A 214 3.71 2.30 6.74
CA VAL A 214 4.71 1.60 7.56
C VAL A 214 4.91 2.32 8.88
N THR A 215 4.64 1.62 10.00
CA THR A 215 5.00 2.05 11.36
C THR A 215 6.43 1.62 11.66
N GLY A 216 7.29 2.58 12.06
CA GLY A 216 8.73 2.36 11.99
C GLY A 216 9.38 1.56 13.13
N TYR A 217 8.79 1.52 14.34
CA TYR A 217 9.51 1.03 15.54
C TYR A 217 9.88 -0.47 15.51
N GLN A 218 9.18 -1.30 14.75
CA GLN A 218 9.57 -2.69 14.49
C GLN A 218 10.16 -2.91 13.07
N GLY A 219 10.31 -1.84 12.29
CA GLY A 219 10.85 -1.93 10.94
C GLY A 219 9.78 -1.85 9.85
N ALA A 220 9.98 -2.53 8.71
CA ALA A 220 9.09 -2.46 7.56
C ALA A 220 8.88 -3.85 6.94
N PHE A 221 7.66 -4.14 6.49
CA PHE A 221 7.31 -5.33 5.71
C PHE A 221 7.65 -6.67 6.39
N GLY A 222 7.82 -6.70 7.73
CA GLY A 222 8.28 -7.86 8.49
C GLY A 222 9.79 -7.96 8.68
N TYR A 223 10.56 -7.01 8.15
CA TYR A 223 12.00 -6.91 8.36
C TYR A 223 12.31 -5.94 9.48
N ARG A 224 13.10 -6.39 10.45
CA ARG A 224 13.45 -5.66 11.67
C ARG A 224 14.61 -4.69 11.39
N ILE A 225 14.28 -3.54 10.79
CA ILE A 225 15.25 -2.54 10.28
C ILE A 225 15.36 -1.28 11.15
N SER A 226 14.63 -1.19 12.26
CA SER A 226 14.85 -0.11 13.23
C SER A 226 16.13 -0.35 14.05
N ASN A 227 16.74 0.73 14.52
CA ASN A 227 18.03 0.65 15.23
C ASN A 227 17.99 -0.24 16.47
N ASP A 228 16.84 -0.37 17.12
CA ASP A 228 16.65 -1.20 18.32
C ASP A 228 16.87 -2.71 18.04
N TYR A 229 16.76 -3.11 16.78
CA TYR A 229 17.00 -4.50 16.35
C TYR A 229 18.43 -4.76 15.90
N LYS A 230 19.25 -3.73 15.66
CA LYS A 230 20.62 -3.92 15.17
C LYS A 230 21.48 -4.72 16.15
N GLU A 231 21.39 -4.42 17.44
CA GLU A 231 22.12 -5.16 18.48
C GLU A 231 21.59 -6.59 18.65
N LYS A 232 20.27 -6.76 18.57
CA LYS A 232 19.62 -8.08 18.69
C LYS A 232 19.98 -9.04 17.56
N LEU A 233 20.00 -8.53 16.32
CA LEU A 233 20.27 -9.33 15.11
C LEU A 233 21.76 -9.49 14.83
N GLY A 234 22.60 -8.53 15.23
CA GLY A 234 23.98 -8.40 14.80
C GLY A 234 24.10 -7.76 13.41
N ASP A 235 25.29 -7.24 13.09
CA ASP A 235 25.52 -6.41 11.89
C ASP A 235 25.16 -7.11 10.57
N GLU A 236 25.48 -8.39 10.41
CA GLU A 236 25.25 -9.14 9.17
C GLU A 236 23.76 -9.38 8.91
N ALA A 237 23.03 -9.89 9.90
CA ALA A 237 21.59 -10.15 9.75
C ALA A 237 20.78 -8.84 9.63
N PHE A 238 21.19 -7.79 10.33
CA PHE A 238 20.57 -6.47 10.17
C PHE A 238 20.81 -5.88 8.78
N ALA A 239 22.02 -5.99 8.22
CA ALA A 239 22.30 -5.53 6.86
C ALA A 239 21.52 -6.33 5.82
N GLN A 240 21.34 -7.63 6.03
CA GLN A 240 20.50 -8.46 5.15
C GLN A 240 19.03 -8.03 5.23
N ALA A 241 18.49 -7.81 6.44
CA ALA A 241 17.12 -7.32 6.63
C ALA A 241 16.88 -5.97 5.92
N CYS A 242 17.84 -5.06 5.98
CA CYS A 242 17.78 -3.80 5.24
C CYS A 242 17.79 -4.01 3.71
N THR A 243 18.57 -4.95 3.23
CA THR A 243 18.63 -5.30 1.80
C THR A 243 17.29 -5.86 1.31
N ASP A 244 16.72 -6.78 2.06
CA ASP A 244 15.45 -7.42 1.72
C ASP A 244 14.28 -6.44 1.80
N ALA A 245 14.21 -5.61 2.84
CA ALA A 245 13.19 -4.55 2.96
C ALA A 245 13.24 -3.57 1.79
N ARG A 246 14.44 -3.18 1.35
CA ARG A 246 14.64 -2.32 0.17
C ARG A 246 14.11 -2.98 -1.09
N ALA A 247 14.43 -4.26 -1.30
CA ALA A 247 13.95 -5.01 -2.47
C ALA A 247 12.41 -5.06 -2.52
N VAL A 248 11.75 -5.23 -1.36
CA VAL A 248 10.29 -5.16 -1.27
C VAL A 248 9.77 -3.76 -1.60
N ALA A 249 10.38 -2.71 -1.04
CA ALA A 249 9.98 -1.33 -1.32
C ALA A 249 10.11 -0.97 -2.80
N ASP A 250 11.20 -1.39 -3.44
CA ASP A 250 11.43 -1.16 -4.87
C ASP A 250 10.41 -1.91 -5.73
N ALA A 251 10.06 -3.15 -5.37
CA ALA A 251 9.05 -3.94 -6.05
C ALA A 251 7.65 -3.32 -5.90
N LEU A 252 7.27 -2.89 -4.68
CA LEU A 252 6.00 -2.20 -4.43
C LEU A 252 5.84 -0.96 -5.33
N ARG A 253 6.86 -0.10 -5.39
CA ARG A 253 6.84 1.09 -6.24
C ARG A 253 6.77 0.74 -7.72
N ALA A 254 7.53 -0.28 -8.16
CA ALA A 254 7.53 -0.72 -9.56
C ALA A 254 6.15 -1.24 -10.00
N GLU A 255 5.38 -1.82 -9.10
CA GLU A 255 4.02 -2.30 -9.37
C GLU A 255 2.94 -1.22 -9.23
N GLY A 256 3.26 -0.03 -8.68
CA GLY A 256 2.36 1.10 -8.57
C GLY A 256 1.72 1.28 -7.19
N TYR A 257 2.29 0.66 -6.15
CA TYR A 257 1.96 0.96 -4.75
C TYR A 257 2.64 2.25 -4.31
N THR A 258 1.95 3.04 -3.51
CA THR A 258 2.53 4.16 -2.78
C THR A 258 2.94 3.67 -1.38
N ILE A 259 4.16 3.98 -0.95
CA ILE A 259 4.60 3.73 0.43
C ILE A 259 4.38 5.00 1.23
N ALA A 260 3.79 4.89 2.42
CA ALA A 260 3.53 5.99 3.32
C ALA A 260 4.19 5.77 4.69
N SER A 261 4.47 6.86 5.39
CA SER A 261 4.76 6.81 6.83
C SER A 261 3.46 6.62 7.62
N HIS A 262 3.50 5.76 8.63
CA HIS A 262 2.45 5.64 9.65
C HIS A 262 3.01 6.02 11.04
N SER A 263 3.82 7.09 11.10
CA SER A 263 4.69 7.50 12.19
C SER A 263 5.79 6.47 12.53
N TYR A 264 6.80 6.86 13.31
CA TYR A 264 7.77 5.89 13.82
C TYR A 264 7.19 5.09 14.98
N GLY A 265 6.61 5.77 15.96
CA GLY A 265 6.15 5.19 17.22
C GLY A 265 4.65 4.95 17.31
N HIS A 266 3.90 5.00 16.20
CA HIS A 266 2.44 4.88 16.18
C HIS A 266 1.76 5.84 17.16
N LEU A 267 2.13 7.14 17.07
CA LEU A 267 1.72 8.16 18.03
C LEU A 267 0.42 8.87 17.62
N THR A 268 -0.38 9.25 18.60
CA THR A 268 -1.58 10.08 18.45
C THR A 268 -1.17 11.54 18.21
N TYR A 269 -0.93 11.92 16.95
CA TYR A 269 -0.29 13.20 16.59
C TYR A 269 -1.09 14.43 17.05
N GLY A 270 -2.41 14.37 17.08
CA GLY A 270 -3.26 15.46 17.59
C GLY A 270 -3.10 15.74 19.10
N ASP A 271 -2.57 14.78 19.85
CA ASP A 271 -2.45 14.86 21.32
C ASP A 271 -1.01 15.08 21.82
N ILE A 272 -0.03 15.23 20.94
CA ILE A 272 1.38 15.41 21.31
C ILE A 272 1.88 16.79 20.91
N SER A 273 3.05 17.21 21.48
CA SER A 273 3.64 18.49 21.12
C SER A 273 4.30 18.44 19.72
N PRO A 274 4.44 19.61 19.04
CA PRO A 274 5.15 19.72 17.77
C PRO A 274 6.57 19.13 17.81
N GLU A 275 7.30 19.33 18.91
CA GLU A 275 8.66 18.80 19.08
C GLU A 275 8.66 17.27 19.14
N ARG A 276 7.66 16.68 19.80
CA ARG A 276 7.51 15.22 19.87
C ARG A 276 7.17 14.64 18.50
N LEU A 277 6.26 15.27 17.75
CA LEU A 277 5.94 14.90 16.39
C LEU A 277 7.16 15.01 15.48
N ALA A 278 7.87 16.14 15.51
CA ALA A 278 9.08 16.34 14.71
C ALA A 278 10.16 15.29 15.02
N SER A 279 10.34 14.93 16.30
CA SER A 279 11.28 13.88 16.71
C SER A 279 10.86 12.49 16.21
N ASP A 280 9.57 12.19 16.20
CA ASP A 280 9.05 10.92 15.68
C ASP A 280 9.22 10.82 14.17
N ALA A 281 8.85 11.86 13.43
CA ALA A 281 9.04 11.96 11.99
C ALA A 281 10.52 11.86 11.60
N GLN A 282 11.41 12.54 12.36
CA GLN A 282 12.87 12.45 12.14
C GLN A 282 13.38 11.02 12.33
N LYS A 283 12.91 10.30 13.36
CA LYS A 283 13.29 8.89 13.55
C LYS A 283 12.84 8.01 12.37
N TRP A 284 11.63 8.24 11.88
CA TRP A 284 11.14 7.50 10.72
C TRP A 284 12.03 7.76 9.51
N ASN A 285 12.38 9.01 9.25
CA ASN A 285 13.28 9.38 8.15
C ASN A 285 14.67 8.76 8.29
N ASP A 286 15.27 8.85 9.48
CA ASP A 286 16.64 8.39 9.71
C ASP A 286 16.79 6.86 9.68
N GLN A 287 15.74 6.11 10.06
CA GLN A 287 15.84 4.66 10.23
C GLN A 287 15.06 3.90 9.17
N ILE A 288 13.89 4.37 8.78
CA ILE A 288 13.02 3.66 7.86
C ILE A 288 13.20 4.18 6.43
N ALA A 289 13.03 5.49 6.19
CA ALA A 289 13.21 6.06 4.86
C ALA A 289 14.63 5.86 4.32
N ALA A 290 15.64 5.89 5.17
CA ALA A 290 17.02 5.60 4.79
C ALA A 290 17.21 4.19 4.17
N VAL A 291 16.32 3.24 4.49
CA VAL A 291 16.32 1.88 3.96
C VAL A 291 15.34 1.72 2.81
N ILE A 292 14.07 2.07 3.03
CA ILE A 292 12.99 1.79 2.06
C ILE A 292 12.70 2.95 1.11
N GLY A 293 13.41 4.09 1.23
CA GLY A 293 13.22 5.30 0.43
C GLY A 293 12.24 6.29 1.05
N GLU A 294 12.36 7.54 0.63
CA GLU A 294 11.53 8.65 1.10
C GLU A 294 10.07 8.53 0.64
N THR A 295 9.18 9.20 1.35
CA THR A 295 7.77 9.38 1.00
C THR A 295 7.31 10.81 1.34
N ASP A 296 6.32 11.30 0.61
CA ASP A 296 5.59 12.54 0.87
C ASP A 296 4.18 12.28 1.40
N VAL A 297 3.85 11.02 1.74
CA VAL A 297 2.55 10.60 2.27
C VAL A 297 2.68 10.17 3.73
N LEU A 298 1.83 10.74 4.57
CA LEU A 298 1.65 10.35 5.98
C LEU A 298 0.20 9.93 6.19
N LEU A 299 -0.01 8.72 6.70
CA LEU A 299 -1.28 8.30 7.26
C LEU A 299 -1.22 8.46 8.78
N TYR A 300 -2.18 9.19 9.34
CA TYR A 300 -2.21 9.48 10.76
C TYR A 300 -2.68 8.27 11.58
N PRO A 301 -1.84 7.76 12.52
CA PRO A 301 -2.29 6.72 13.44
C PRO A 301 -3.57 7.14 14.18
N PHE A 302 -4.50 6.20 14.37
CA PHE A 302 -5.80 6.43 15.02
C PHE A 302 -6.68 7.49 14.32
N GLY A 303 -6.34 7.93 13.11
CA GLY A 303 -6.98 9.08 12.46
C GLY A 303 -6.76 10.41 13.19
N SER A 304 -5.80 10.47 14.10
CA SER A 304 -5.49 11.65 14.91
C SER A 304 -4.59 12.61 14.16
N ASP A 305 -5.19 13.44 13.30
CA ASP A 305 -4.49 14.44 12.52
C ASP A 305 -4.19 15.73 13.33
N ILE A 306 -3.42 16.61 12.73
CA ILE A 306 -3.02 17.90 13.32
C ILE A 306 -3.87 19.07 12.80
N SER A 307 -4.88 18.81 11.99
CA SER A 307 -5.75 19.85 11.47
C SER A 307 -6.57 20.50 12.62
N GLY A 308 -6.50 21.82 12.70
CA GLY A 308 -7.15 22.56 13.77
C GLY A 308 -6.43 22.56 15.12
N VAL A 309 -5.23 21.98 15.21
CA VAL A 309 -4.38 22.11 16.41
C VAL A 309 -3.62 23.43 16.32
N GLU A 310 -3.86 24.35 17.26
CA GLU A 310 -3.29 25.71 17.23
C GLU A 310 -1.74 25.77 17.31
N ALA A 311 -1.11 24.68 17.76
CA ALA A 311 0.35 24.59 17.91
C ALA A 311 1.10 24.36 16.59
N TYR A 312 0.43 24.06 15.50
CA TYR A 312 1.00 23.75 14.17
C TYR A 312 0.72 24.82 13.14
#